data_4d4d783327e898686a5c896bc5877d44
#
_entry.id   4d4d783327e898686a5c896bc5877d44
#
_cell.length_a   1.000
_cell.length_b   1.000
_cell.length_c   1.000
_cell.angle_alpha   90.00
_cell.angle_beta   90.00
_cell.angle_gamma   90.00
#
_symmetry.space_group_name_H-M   'P 1'
#
loop_
_entity.id
_entity.type
_entity.pdbx_description
1 polymer ?
#
loop_
_entity_poly.entity_id
_entity_poly.type
_entity_poly.pdbx_seq_one_letter_code
_entity_poly.pdbx_strand_id
1 'polypeptide(L)'
;MPDFDYTFRWNTALKALPDMLAGSWVTVETAALSMLFGILIALGLTAMRAARNRLLRAFSSTWVSIARNTPALFQIYILYFGLGAFGLHISSWIALLAGITFNNAGYLAENFRGGLKAIPDTQIRAARSLGMSAFQA
;
A
#
# COMPACT_ATOMS: atom_id res chain seq x y z
N MET A 1 -39.55 -25.97 -0.96
CA MET A 1 -38.44 -25.01 -0.69
C MET A 1 -37.93 -25.31 0.70
N PRO A 2 -36.67 -25.54 0.94
CA PRO A 2 -36.18 -25.71 2.29
C PRO A 2 -36.37 -24.42 3.07
N ASP A 3 -37.19 -24.43 4.11
CA ASP A 3 -37.35 -23.32 5.01
C ASP A 3 -36.05 -23.14 5.80
N PHE A 4 -35.28 -22.13 5.43
CA PHE A 4 -34.12 -21.73 6.22
C PHE A 4 -34.61 -21.02 7.47
N ASP A 5 -34.86 -21.79 8.53
CA ASP A 5 -35.15 -21.24 9.85
C ASP A 5 -33.86 -20.67 10.47
N TYR A 6 -33.55 -19.42 10.10
CA TYR A 6 -32.34 -18.72 10.55
C TYR A 6 -32.63 -18.05 11.90
N THR A 7 -32.32 -18.74 12.96
CA THR A 7 -32.37 -18.15 14.32
C THR A 7 -31.01 -17.54 14.66
N PHE A 8 -30.93 -16.21 14.76
CA PHE A 8 -29.71 -15.52 15.17
C PHE A 8 -29.34 -15.85 16.61
N ARG A 9 -28.16 -16.43 16.84
CA ARG A 9 -27.66 -16.86 18.15
C ARG A 9 -26.86 -15.76 18.84
N TRP A 10 -27.54 -14.84 19.54
CA TRP A 10 -26.90 -13.73 20.26
C TRP A 10 -25.83 -14.19 21.24
N ASN A 11 -26.07 -15.28 21.98
CA ASN A 11 -25.10 -15.82 22.93
C ASN A 11 -23.79 -16.24 22.28
N THR A 12 -23.82 -16.76 21.06
CA THR A 12 -22.62 -17.15 20.31
C THR A 12 -21.86 -15.89 19.85
N ALA A 13 -22.58 -14.88 19.37
CA ALA A 13 -21.98 -13.61 18.94
C ALA A 13 -21.30 -12.88 20.12
N LEU A 14 -21.97 -12.83 21.29
CA LEU A 14 -21.40 -12.19 22.48
C LEU A 14 -20.17 -12.93 23.03
N LYS A 15 -20.16 -14.27 22.96
CA LYS A 15 -18.97 -15.06 23.34
C LYS A 15 -17.79 -14.86 22.40
N ALA A 16 -18.02 -14.59 21.13
CA ALA A 16 -16.98 -14.31 20.14
C ALA A 16 -16.47 -12.85 20.20
N LEU A 17 -17.13 -11.97 20.95
CA LEU A 17 -16.80 -10.54 21.00
C LEU A 17 -15.33 -10.26 21.38
N PRO A 18 -14.71 -10.92 22.39
CA PRO A 18 -13.31 -10.70 22.72
C PRO A 18 -12.36 -11.03 21.56
N ASP A 19 -12.62 -12.15 20.84
CA ASP A 19 -11.82 -12.56 19.70
C ASP A 19 -11.99 -11.59 18.51
N MET A 20 -13.22 -11.09 18.32
CA MET A 20 -13.50 -10.06 17.30
C MET A 20 -12.78 -8.75 17.61
N LEU A 21 -12.72 -8.33 18.87
CA LEU A 21 -12.00 -7.12 19.28
C LEU A 21 -10.48 -7.30 19.09
N ALA A 22 -9.94 -8.48 19.47
CA ALA A 22 -8.55 -8.80 19.23
C ALA A 22 -8.20 -8.81 17.73
N GLY A 23 -9.05 -9.41 16.88
CA GLY A 23 -8.90 -9.39 15.43
C GLY A 23 -9.01 -7.98 14.84
N SER A 24 -9.90 -7.14 15.38
CA SER A 24 -10.02 -5.74 14.97
C SER A 24 -8.77 -4.95 15.29
N TRP A 25 -8.15 -5.20 16.44
CA TRP A 25 -6.86 -4.58 16.80
C TRP A 25 -5.76 -4.92 15.80
N VAL A 26 -5.60 -6.21 15.47
CA VAL A 26 -4.62 -6.67 14.46
C VAL A 26 -4.88 -6.01 13.09
N THR A 27 -6.15 -5.82 12.73
CA THR A 27 -6.52 -5.13 11.49
C THR A 27 -6.07 -3.67 11.49
N VAL A 28 -6.34 -2.94 12.57
CA VAL A 28 -5.94 -1.52 12.72
C VAL A 28 -4.42 -1.39 12.73
N GLU A 29 -3.73 -2.24 13.49
CA GLU A 29 -2.27 -2.25 13.56
C GLU A 29 -1.66 -2.50 12.17
N THR A 30 -2.11 -3.54 11.47
CA THR A 30 -1.61 -3.87 10.13
C THR A 30 -1.90 -2.75 9.14
N ALA A 31 -3.09 -2.15 9.19
CA ALA A 31 -3.45 -1.02 8.33
C ALA A 31 -2.54 0.20 8.58
N ALA A 32 -2.32 0.57 9.85
CA ALA A 32 -1.47 1.70 10.23
C ALA A 32 0.00 1.47 9.80
N LEU A 33 0.56 0.30 10.09
CA LEU A 33 1.93 -0.03 9.73
C LEU A 33 2.12 -0.13 8.21
N SER A 34 1.20 -0.79 7.50
CA SER A 34 1.28 -0.89 6.05
C SER A 34 1.16 0.48 5.36
N MET A 35 0.34 1.39 5.92
CA MET A 35 0.22 2.75 5.42
C MET A 35 1.50 3.54 5.66
N LEU A 36 2.08 3.47 6.87
CA LEU A 36 3.33 4.14 7.22
C LEU A 36 4.47 3.70 6.29
N PHE A 37 4.73 2.39 6.20
CA PHE A 37 5.76 1.85 5.32
C PHE A 37 5.45 2.09 3.85
N GLY A 38 4.18 1.99 3.47
CA GLY A 38 3.71 2.29 2.12
C GLY A 38 4.01 3.72 1.69
N ILE A 39 3.76 4.71 2.55
CA ILE A 39 4.09 6.13 2.29
C ILE A 39 5.60 6.30 2.11
N LEU A 40 6.43 5.76 3.01
CA LEU A 40 7.88 5.89 2.94
C LEU A 40 8.43 5.32 1.63
N ILE A 41 8.00 4.12 1.25
CA ILE A 41 8.39 3.48 -0.02
C ILE A 41 7.85 4.28 -1.21
N ALA A 42 6.61 4.77 -1.16
CA ALA A 42 6.00 5.55 -2.23
C ALA A 42 6.74 6.85 -2.51
N LEU A 43 7.20 7.55 -1.47
CA LEU A 43 8.04 8.74 -1.63
C LEU A 43 9.34 8.41 -2.35
N GLY A 44 9.99 7.31 -1.96
CA GLY A 44 11.20 6.80 -2.64
C GLY A 44 10.93 6.45 -4.11
N LEU A 45 9.84 5.72 -4.40
CA LEU A 45 9.45 5.36 -5.76
C LEU A 45 9.13 6.60 -6.61
N THR A 46 8.48 7.60 -6.03
CA THR A 46 8.16 8.87 -6.71
C THR A 46 9.44 9.64 -7.04
N ALA A 47 10.37 9.73 -6.11
CA ALA A 47 11.67 10.35 -6.33
C ALA A 47 12.48 9.60 -7.42
N MET A 48 12.50 8.27 -7.37
CA MET A 48 13.15 7.45 -8.43
C MET A 48 12.52 7.69 -9.80
N ARG A 49 11.20 7.90 -9.87
CA ARG A 49 10.49 8.19 -11.11
C ARG A 49 10.85 9.55 -11.71
N ALA A 50 11.19 10.52 -10.88
CA ALA A 50 11.67 11.84 -11.29
C ALA A 50 13.16 11.88 -11.62
N ALA A 51 13.94 10.86 -11.28
CA ALA A 51 15.37 10.80 -11.48
C ALA A 51 15.76 10.78 -12.96
N ARG A 52 16.95 11.31 -13.30
CA ARG A 52 17.53 11.25 -14.65
C ARG A 52 17.98 9.83 -15.03
N ASN A 53 18.29 8.99 -14.07
CA ASN A 53 18.75 7.62 -14.28
C ASN A 53 17.61 6.73 -14.80
N ARG A 54 17.83 6.11 -15.98
CA ARG A 54 16.84 5.22 -16.63
C ARG A 54 16.51 3.97 -15.80
N LEU A 55 17.50 3.42 -15.09
CA LEU A 55 17.32 2.21 -14.28
C LEU A 55 16.40 2.49 -13.09
N LEU A 56 16.59 3.62 -12.39
CA LEU A 56 15.73 4.02 -11.27
C LEU A 56 14.28 4.24 -11.73
N ARG A 57 14.10 4.91 -12.88
CA ARG A 57 12.76 5.09 -13.44
C ARG A 57 12.10 3.77 -13.84
N ALA A 58 12.86 2.87 -14.46
CA ALA A 58 12.37 1.55 -14.87
C ALA A 58 11.96 0.73 -13.64
N PHE A 59 12.81 0.66 -12.62
CA PHE A 59 12.51 -0.02 -11.36
C PHE A 59 11.20 0.48 -10.73
N SER A 60 11.10 1.81 -10.53
CA SER A 60 9.88 2.40 -9.95
C SER A 60 8.64 2.13 -10.82
N SER A 61 8.79 2.23 -12.15
CA SER A 61 7.70 1.96 -13.09
C SER A 61 7.21 0.52 -13.01
N THR A 62 8.15 -0.44 -12.96
CA THR A 62 7.85 -1.88 -12.86
C THR A 62 7.19 -2.20 -11.52
N TRP A 63 7.72 -1.68 -10.40
CA TRP A 63 7.11 -1.84 -9.08
C TRP A 63 5.64 -1.39 -9.09
N VAL A 64 5.41 -0.13 -9.50
CA VAL A 64 4.07 0.46 -9.54
C VAL A 64 3.15 -0.34 -10.46
N SER A 65 3.65 -0.78 -11.62
CA SER A 65 2.89 -1.60 -12.57
C SER A 65 2.49 -2.94 -11.94
N ILE A 66 3.40 -3.66 -11.31
CA ILE A 66 3.10 -4.94 -10.65
C ILE A 66 2.10 -4.74 -9.51
N ALA A 67 2.37 -3.77 -8.61
CA ALA A 67 1.52 -3.53 -7.44
C ALA A 67 0.07 -3.19 -7.81
N ARG A 68 -0.14 -2.45 -8.89
CA ARG A 68 -1.48 -2.01 -9.31
C ARG A 68 -2.21 -2.98 -10.22
N ASN A 69 -1.50 -3.84 -10.94
CA ASN A 69 -2.09 -4.77 -11.90
C ASN A 69 -2.20 -6.20 -11.36
N THR A 70 -1.82 -6.43 -10.10
CA THR A 70 -2.02 -7.73 -9.44
C THR A 70 -2.88 -7.55 -8.18
N PRO A 71 -3.79 -8.50 -7.88
CA PRO A 71 -4.60 -8.45 -6.67
C PRO A 71 -3.73 -8.49 -5.41
N ALA A 72 -4.06 -7.67 -4.40
CA ALA A 72 -3.32 -7.64 -3.13
C ALA A 72 -3.27 -9.02 -2.46
N LEU A 73 -4.37 -9.76 -2.50
CA LEU A 73 -4.43 -11.11 -1.95
C LEU A 73 -3.42 -12.05 -2.64
N PHE A 74 -3.27 -11.96 -3.95
CA PHE A 74 -2.28 -12.73 -4.70
C PHE A 74 -0.85 -12.40 -4.27
N GLN A 75 -0.55 -11.12 -4.02
CA GLN A 75 0.75 -10.67 -3.52
C GLN A 75 1.06 -11.28 -2.15
N ILE A 76 0.06 -11.31 -1.24
CA ILE A 76 0.18 -11.93 0.08
C ILE A 76 0.43 -13.44 -0.05
N TYR A 77 -0.32 -14.13 -0.92
CA TYR A 77 -0.14 -15.57 -1.15
C TYR A 77 1.24 -15.93 -1.71
N ILE A 78 1.76 -15.13 -2.66
CA ILE A 78 3.12 -15.34 -3.18
C ILE A 78 4.16 -15.17 -2.08
N LEU A 79 4.01 -14.17 -1.21
CA LEU A 79 4.94 -13.97 -0.10
C LEU A 79 4.87 -15.10 0.91
N TYR A 80 3.68 -15.58 1.24
CA TYR A 80 3.52 -16.61 2.26
C TYR A 80 3.87 -18.01 1.74
N PHE A 81 3.24 -18.43 0.65
CA PHE A 81 3.41 -19.78 0.10
C PHE A 81 4.58 -19.86 -0.89
N GLY A 82 4.78 -18.83 -1.72
CA GLY A 82 5.85 -18.82 -2.72
C GLY A 82 7.21 -18.81 -2.07
N LEU A 83 7.47 -17.96 -1.08
CA LEU A 83 8.73 -17.96 -0.34
C LEU A 83 8.93 -19.28 0.43
N GLY A 84 7.85 -19.84 1.00
CA GLY A 84 7.87 -21.14 1.67
C GLY A 84 8.33 -22.27 0.77
N ALA A 85 7.95 -22.26 -0.51
CA ALA A 85 8.39 -23.25 -1.50
C ALA A 85 9.91 -23.20 -1.76
N PHE A 86 10.56 -22.05 -1.53
CA PHE A 86 12.01 -21.89 -1.60
C PHE A 86 12.72 -22.07 -0.25
N GLY A 87 11.99 -22.56 0.78
CA GLY A 87 12.54 -22.79 2.13
C GLY A 87 12.58 -21.54 3.03
N LEU A 88 12.06 -20.38 2.57
CA LEU A 88 11.99 -19.15 3.34
C LEU A 88 10.61 -19.03 4.01
N HIS A 89 10.52 -19.45 5.27
CA HIS A 89 9.26 -19.42 6.02
C HIS A 89 9.13 -18.10 6.79
N ILE A 90 8.18 -17.26 6.40
CA ILE A 90 7.80 -16.05 7.11
C ILE A 90 6.43 -16.24 7.77
N SER A 91 6.18 -15.54 8.88
CA SER A 91 4.88 -15.62 9.55
C SER A 91 3.77 -15.03 8.67
N SER A 92 2.54 -15.51 8.87
CA SER A 92 1.36 -15.01 8.15
C SER A 92 1.16 -13.50 8.33
N TRP A 93 1.46 -12.97 9.52
CA TRP A 93 1.38 -11.54 9.81
C TRP A 93 2.41 -10.74 8.99
N ILE A 94 3.66 -11.21 8.90
CA ILE A 94 4.71 -10.56 8.08
C ILE A 94 4.33 -10.61 6.60
N ALA A 95 3.83 -11.74 6.10
CA ALA A 95 3.39 -11.86 4.72
C ALA A 95 2.22 -10.90 4.41
N LEU A 96 1.26 -10.79 5.32
CA LEU A 96 0.14 -9.85 5.23
C LEU A 96 0.63 -8.40 5.20
N LEU A 97 1.44 -8.00 6.20
CA LEU A 97 1.99 -6.65 6.30
C LEU A 97 2.80 -6.27 5.06
N ALA A 98 3.71 -7.16 4.62
CA ALA A 98 4.56 -6.91 3.46
C ALA A 98 3.75 -6.82 2.15
N GLY A 99 2.77 -7.71 1.95
CA GLY A 99 1.91 -7.69 0.76
C GLY A 99 1.06 -6.43 0.67
N ILE A 100 0.42 -6.02 1.78
CA ILE A 100 -0.37 -4.78 1.80
C ILE A 100 0.54 -3.56 1.65
N THR A 101 1.72 -3.54 2.28
CA THR A 101 2.70 -2.45 2.14
C THR A 101 3.16 -2.31 0.68
N PHE A 102 3.49 -3.43 0.02
CA PHE A 102 3.90 -3.44 -1.39
C PHE A 102 2.81 -2.86 -2.29
N ASN A 103 1.57 -3.27 -2.06
CA ASN A 103 0.40 -2.80 -2.81
C ASN A 103 0.16 -1.30 -2.59
N ASN A 104 0.07 -0.87 -1.31
CA ASN A 104 -0.13 0.53 -0.93
C ASN A 104 0.94 1.45 -1.52
N ALA A 105 2.22 1.04 -1.45
CA ALA A 105 3.32 1.81 -2.00
C ALA A 105 3.15 2.10 -3.49
N GLY A 106 2.68 1.11 -4.27
CA GLY A 106 2.41 1.29 -5.69
C GLY A 106 1.30 2.30 -5.98
N TYR A 107 0.18 2.20 -5.27
CA TYR A 107 -0.94 3.14 -5.43
C TYR A 107 -0.58 4.55 -4.96
N LEU A 108 0.06 4.68 -3.81
CA LEU A 108 0.48 5.97 -3.26
C LEU A 108 1.52 6.66 -4.14
N ALA A 109 2.49 5.93 -4.68
CA ALA A 109 3.48 6.49 -5.61
C ALA A 109 2.82 7.08 -6.86
N GLU A 110 1.79 6.42 -7.39
CA GLU A 110 1.04 6.94 -8.54
C GLU A 110 0.18 8.16 -8.17
N ASN A 111 -0.44 8.14 -6.97
CA ASN A 111 -1.17 9.29 -6.45
C ASN A 111 -0.25 10.50 -6.27
N PHE A 112 0.94 10.33 -5.67
CA PHE A 112 1.91 11.41 -5.51
C PHE A 112 2.38 11.95 -6.85
N ARG A 113 2.68 11.05 -7.81
CA ARG A 113 3.04 11.46 -9.17
C ARG A 113 1.91 12.24 -9.86
N GLY A 114 0.66 11.80 -9.70
CA GLY A 114 -0.51 12.48 -10.23
C GLY A 114 -0.69 13.87 -9.63
N GLY A 115 -0.58 13.99 -8.30
CA GLY A 115 -0.65 15.26 -7.59
C GLY A 115 0.43 16.24 -8.03
N LEU A 116 1.68 15.79 -8.13
CA LEU A 116 2.79 16.63 -8.60
C LEU A 116 2.58 17.11 -10.05
N LYS A 117 2.05 16.27 -10.93
CA LYS A 117 1.76 16.65 -12.32
C LYS A 117 0.54 17.58 -12.47
N ALA A 118 -0.32 17.64 -11.49
CA ALA A 118 -1.48 18.52 -11.49
C ALA A 118 -1.12 19.99 -11.26
N ILE A 119 0.12 20.27 -10.77
CA ILE A 119 0.61 21.64 -10.57
C ILE A 119 1.07 22.20 -11.92
N PRO A 120 0.44 23.27 -12.45
CA PRO A 120 0.85 23.86 -13.72
C PRO A 120 2.22 24.54 -13.59
N ASP A 121 3.05 24.42 -14.63
CA ASP A 121 4.37 25.10 -14.72
C ASP A 121 4.26 26.64 -14.57
N THR A 122 3.09 27.20 -14.87
CA THR A 122 2.80 28.63 -14.68
C THR A 122 2.88 29.05 -13.22
N GLN A 123 2.45 28.20 -12.29
CA GLN A 123 2.55 28.50 -10.84
C GLN A 123 4.02 28.55 -10.40
N ILE A 124 4.82 27.57 -10.83
CA ILE A 124 6.24 27.53 -10.52
C ILE A 124 6.94 28.76 -11.11
N ARG A 125 6.64 29.13 -12.35
CA ARG A 125 7.19 30.33 -13.00
C ARG A 125 6.78 31.61 -12.28
N ALA A 126 5.52 31.74 -11.85
CA ALA A 126 5.06 32.88 -11.08
C ALA A 126 5.80 33.00 -9.72
N ALA A 127 5.94 31.90 -8.99
CA ALA A 127 6.70 31.86 -7.74
C ALA A 127 8.17 32.31 -7.95
N ARG A 128 8.80 31.80 -9.02
CA ARG A 128 10.17 32.19 -9.40
C ARG A 128 10.28 33.68 -9.77
N SER A 129 9.27 34.26 -10.42
CA SER A 129 9.24 35.68 -10.77
C SER A 129 9.11 36.59 -9.53
N LEU A 130 8.56 36.08 -8.43
CA LEU A 130 8.49 36.73 -7.14
C LEU A 130 9.78 36.58 -6.30
N GLY A 131 10.85 36.00 -6.88
CA GLY A 131 12.15 35.86 -6.23
C GLY A 131 12.33 34.57 -5.42
N MET A 132 11.37 33.64 -5.44
CA MET A 132 11.51 32.36 -4.73
C MET A 132 12.62 31.50 -5.38
N SER A 133 13.42 30.80 -4.54
CA SER A 133 14.37 29.80 -5.00
C SER A 133 13.65 28.59 -5.61
N ALA A 134 14.39 27.75 -6.35
CA ALA A 134 13.81 26.51 -6.93
C ALA A 134 13.26 25.53 -5.88
N PHE A 135 13.76 25.62 -4.63
CA PHE A 135 13.30 24.78 -3.52
C PHE A 135 12.05 25.36 -2.83
N GLN A 136 11.86 26.69 -2.90
CA GLN A 136 10.70 27.37 -2.33
C GLN A 136 9.51 27.38 -3.29
N ALA A 137 9.75 27.32 -4.59
CA ALA A 137 8.75 27.28 -5.64
C ALA A 137 8.28 25.85 -5.95
#